data_0d837326d0845ad2d2a54084e6c43cb9
#
_entry.id   0d837326d0845ad2d2a54084e6c43cb9
#
_cell.length_a   1.000
_cell.length_b   1.000
_cell.length_c   1.000
_cell.angle_alpha   90.00
_cell.angle_beta   90.00
_cell.angle_gamma   90.00
#
_symmetry.space_group_name_H-M   'P 1'
#
loop_
_entity.id
_entity.type
_entity.pdbx_description
1 polymer ?
#
loop_
_entity_poly.entity_id
_entity_poly.type
_entity_poly.pdbx_seq_one_letter_code
_entity_poly.pdbx_strand_id
1 'polypeptide(L)'
;MASKSFYTHFIKEADKIVKDTKLLYGLQTNATLLSQEWIDLFQKLDISIGVSIDGPRDASINRVYRNSGRPAYDSIIAGINLLKANNLPVNILSVINTSSDPHEVYAHLQDIGVEFADFLFPDVTYDHGGSPKTGEWLCQLFDLWYDDESDRKPIIRYLDSVVGLFLGVERGYEVLGRKTNRTISIKPNGNLELVDNLKVCGNGFTHTGMNIVENSFDDIANNAVMRKYYYSHSSKVLCKECLDCDICDICGGGNLAHRYSKHNGFNNP
;
A
#
# COMPACT_ATOMS: atom_id res chain seq x y z
N MET A 1 -15.07 0.23 10.90
CA MET A 1 -14.26 1.29 11.54
C MET A 1 -14.28 1.09 13.04
N ALA A 2 -13.25 1.50 13.76
CA ALA A 2 -13.26 1.60 15.21
C ALA A 2 -14.25 2.69 15.67
N SER A 3 -14.49 2.84 16.98
CA SER A 3 -15.39 3.89 17.47
C SER A 3 -14.80 5.29 17.29
N LYS A 4 -15.64 6.31 17.15
CA LYS A 4 -15.18 7.72 17.07
C LYS A 4 -14.34 8.13 18.29
N SER A 5 -14.70 7.63 19.47
CA SER A 5 -13.95 7.86 20.71
C SER A 5 -12.54 7.27 20.68
N PHE A 6 -12.34 6.13 20.01
CA PHE A 6 -11.02 5.52 19.84
C PHE A 6 -10.08 6.48 19.11
N TYR A 7 -10.47 7.00 17.94
CA TYR A 7 -9.62 7.93 17.17
C TYR A 7 -9.27 9.17 17.97
N THR A 8 -10.27 9.78 18.61
CA THR A 8 -10.06 10.99 19.42
C THR A 8 -9.10 10.74 20.58
N HIS A 9 -9.27 9.62 21.28
CA HIS A 9 -8.43 9.28 22.43
C HIS A 9 -7.02 8.92 22.00
N PHE A 10 -6.87 8.07 20.98
CA PHE A 10 -5.58 7.62 20.47
C PHE A 10 -4.69 8.80 20.03
N ILE A 11 -5.23 9.69 19.19
CA ILE A 11 -4.47 10.85 18.68
C ILE A 11 -4.10 11.78 19.83
N LYS A 12 -5.03 12.09 20.73
CA LYS A 12 -4.77 12.94 21.88
C LYS A 12 -3.65 12.39 22.77
N GLU A 13 -3.62 11.08 23.01
CA GLU A 13 -2.57 10.48 23.83
C GLU A 13 -1.24 10.39 23.07
N ALA A 14 -1.26 10.06 21.78
CA ALA A 14 -0.05 10.06 20.95
C ALA A 14 0.62 11.45 20.88
N ASP A 15 -0.15 12.51 20.66
CA ASP A 15 0.34 13.89 20.60
C ASP A 15 0.88 14.39 21.95
N LYS A 16 0.40 13.84 23.08
CA LYS A 16 0.98 14.15 24.39
C LYS A 16 2.35 13.54 24.61
N ILE A 17 2.57 12.35 24.09
CA ILE A 17 3.80 11.56 24.30
C ILE A 17 4.89 12.02 23.33
N VAL A 18 4.56 12.18 22.05
CA VAL A 18 5.51 12.53 21.00
C VAL A 18 5.60 14.04 20.86
N LYS A 19 6.77 14.62 21.22
CA LYS A 19 6.97 16.09 21.22
C LYS A 19 7.90 16.59 20.12
N ASP A 20 8.91 15.78 19.80
CA ASP A 20 10.01 16.21 18.91
C ASP A 20 9.84 15.72 17.47
N THR A 21 8.69 15.11 17.16
CA THR A 21 8.38 14.55 15.84
C THR A 21 6.95 14.86 15.45
N LYS A 22 6.74 15.29 14.21
CA LYS A 22 5.39 15.47 13.66
C LYS A 22 4.79 14.11 13.38
N LEU A 23 3.65 13.82 14.02
CA LEU A 23 2.84 12.65 13.71
C LEU A 23 1.92 12.97 12.52
N LEU A 24 1.83 12.05 11.57
CA LEU A 24 0.88 12.08 10.47
C LEU A 24 -0.08 10.91 10.64
N TYR A 25 -1.37 11.20 10.57
CA TYR A 25 -2.41 10.20 10.73
C TYR A 25 -3.07 9.91 9.39
N GLY A 26 -3.18 8.65 9.02
CA GLY A 26 -3.84 8.20 7.81
C GLY A 26 -4.79 7.03 8.09
N LEU A 27 -5.87 6.98 7.34
CA LEU A 27 -6.86 5.91 7.39
C LEU A 27 -7.11 5.36 5.99
N GLN A 28 -6.99 4.05 5.83
CA GLN A 28 -7.43 3.37 4.62
C GLN A 28 -8.79 2.72 4.85
N THR A 29 -9.75 2.99 3.97
CA THR A 29 -11.13 2.51 4.10
C THR A 29 -11.72 2.08 2.76
N ASN A 30 -12.73 1.20 2.79
CA ASN A 30 -13.58 0.93 1.62
C ASN A 30 -14.69 1.99 1.42
N ALA A 31 -14.70 3.05 2.19
CA ALA A 31 -15.62 4.19 2.15
C ALA A 31 -17.12 3.89 2.33
N THR A 32 -17.55 2.61 2.37
CA THR A 32 -18.97 2.23 2.40
C THR A 32 -19.73 2.68 3.66
N LEU A 33 -19.01 3.08 4.69
CA LEU A 33 -19.56 3.56 5.97
C LEU A 33 -19.26 5.04 6.25
N LEU A 34 -18.70 5.76 5.28
CA LEU A 34 -18.47 7.19 5.43
C LEU A 34 -19.79 7.94 5.55
N SER A 35 -19.84 8.87 6.47
CA SER A 35 -20.94 9.80 6.68
C SER A 35 -20.39 11.19 6.99
N GLN A 36 -21.23 12.24 6.94
CA GLN A 36 -20.77 13.58 7.27
C GLN A 36 -20.12 13.64 8.65
N GLU A 37 -20.68 12.97 9.65
CA GLU A 37 -20.09 12.93 10.99
C GLU A 37 -18.71 12.29 11.06
N TRP A 38 -18.40 11.32 10.17
CA TRP A 38 -17.04 10.76 10.05
C TRP A 38 -16.09 11.74 9.38
N ILE A 39 -16.55 12.40 8.33
CA ILE A 39 -15.77 13.44 7.63
C ILE A 39 -15.41 14.57 8.61
N ASP A 40 -16.38 15.11 9.33
CA ASP A 40 -16.18 16.19 10.32
C ASP A 40 -15.14 15.79 11.39
N LEU A 41 -15.23 14.53 11.85
CA LEU A 41 -14.26 14.00 12.83
C LEU A 41 -12.86 13.90 12.24
N PHE A 42 -12.70 13.34 11.04
CA PHE A 42 -11.40 13.13 10.41
C PHE A 42 -10.74 14.47 10.04
N GLN A 43 -11.50 15.43 9.56
CA GLN A 43 -11.00 16.79 9.34
C GLN A 43 -10.53 17.44 10.66
N LYS A 44 -11.34 17.34 11.72
CA LYS A 44 -10.98 17.87 13.06
C LYS A 44 -9.71 17.26 13.63
N LEU A 45 -9.43 15.99 13.33
CA LEU A 45 -8.28 15.24 13.85
C LEU A 45 -7.09 15.22 12.88
N ASP A 46 -7.16 15.94 11.77
CA ASP A 46 -6.14 15.97 10.69
C ASP A 46 -5.77 14.55 10.20
N ILE A 47 -6.78 13.71 9.98
CA ILE A 47 -6.60 12.34 9.47
C ILE A 47 -6.78 12.35 7.95
N SER A 48 -5.74 11.98 7.21
CA SER A 48 -5.82 11.74 5.77
C SER A 48 -6.64 10.49 5.47
N ILE A 49 -7.50 10.54 4.44
CA ILE A 49 -8.36 9.42 4.07
C ILE A 49 -7.90 8.86 2.73
N GLY A 50 -7.63 7.56 2.70
CA GLY A 50 -7.45 6.78 1.48
C GLY A 50 -8.65 5.85 1.27
N VAL A 51 -9.09 5.70 0.02
CA VAL A 51 -10.21 4.85 -0.35
C VAL A 51 -9.72 3.66 -1.18
N SER A 52 -10.18 2.47 -0.83
CA SER A 52 -9.85 1.25 -1.59
C SER A 52 -10.88 1.01 -2.70
N ILE A 53 -10.43 1.14 -3.96
CA ILE A 53 -11.21 0.81 -5.17
C ILE A 53 -10.24 0.37 -6.27
N ASP A 54 -10.62 -0.60 -7.12
CA ASP A 54 -9.70 -1.19 -8.09
C ASP A 54 -9.92 -0.70 -9.53
N GLY A 55 -10.69 0.36 -9.72
CA GLY A 55 -11.04 0.93 -11.02
C GLY A 55 -12.55 0.99 -11.25
N PRO A 56 -13.03 0.96 -12.50
CA PRO A 56 -14.46 0.94 -12.82
C PRO A 56 -15.16 -0.30 -12.24
N ARG A 57 -16.47 -0.36 -12.36
CA ARG A 57 -17.32 -1.40 -11.77
C ARG A 57 -16.81 -2.81 -12.07
N ASP A 58 -16.44 -3.07 -13.31
CA ASP A 58 -16.00 -4.40 -13.77
C ASP A 58 -14.59 -4.76 -13.27
N ALA A 59 -13.72 -3.78 -13.07
CA ALA A 59 -12.43 -3.99 -12.41
C ALA A 59 -12.58 -4.21 -10.89
N SER A 60 -13.63 -3.65 -10.29
CA SER A 60 -13.90 -3.70 -8.83
C SER A 60 -14.82 -4.86 -8.40
N ILE A 61 -14.95 -5.92 -9.20
CA ILE A 61 -15.89 -7.04 -8.95
C ILE A 61 -15.62 -7.76 -7.62
N ASN A 62 -14.38 -7.76 -7.15
CA ASN A 62 -13.98 -8.37 -5.89
C ASN A 62 -14.32 -7.49 -4.67
N ARG A 63 -14.75 -6.25 -4.88
CA ARG A 63 -15.19 -5.34 -3.82
C ARG A 63 -16.65 -5.61 -3.47
N VAL A 64 -16.87 -6.56 -2.57
CA VAL A 64 -18.20 -7.03 -2.17
C VAL A 64 -18.41 -6.89 -0.66
N TYR A 65 -19.66 -6.80 -0.24
CA TYR A 65 -20.02 -6.89 1.16
C TYR A 65 -19.83 -8.34 1.65
N ARG A 66 -18.97 -8.53 2.66
CA ARG A 66 -18.61 -9.86 3.19
C ARG A 66 -19.81 -10.73 3.54
N ASN A 67 -20.85 -10.14 4.12
CA ASN A 67 -22.02 -10.89 4.63
C ASN A 67 -23.02 -11.26 3.52
N SER A 68 -23.10 -10.51 2.43
CA SER A 68 -24.11 -10.69 1.40
C SER A 68 -23.56 -11.03 0.02
N GLY A 69 -22.24 -10.88 -0.21
CA GLY A 69 -21.63 -11.02 -1.53
C GLY A 69 -22.05 -9.95 -2.54
N ARG A 70 -22.89 -8.96 -2.14
CA ARG A 70 -23.34 -7.91 -3.06
C ARG A 70 -22.19 -6.96 -3.41
N PRO A 71 -22.11 -6.47 -4.67
CA PRO A 71 -21.14 -5.46 -5.05
C PRO A 71 -21.20 -4.21 -4.15
N ALA A 72 -20.04 -3.71 -3.74
CA ALA A 72 -19.93 -2.52 -2.91
C ALA A 72 -19.64 -1.24 -3.70
N TYR A 73 -19.44 -1.34 -5.02
CA TYR A 73 -18.98 -0.24 -5.89
C TYR A 73 -19.79 1.04 -5.71
N ASP A 74 -21.13 0.99 -5.80
CA ASP A 74 -21.96 2.19 -5.68
C ASP A 74 -21.81 2.88 -4.33
N SER A 75 -21.64 2.11 -3.26
CA SER A 75 -21.43 2.65 -1.92
C SER A 75 -20.03 3.25 -1.77
N ILE A 76 -19.03 2.69 -2.45
CA ILE A 76 -17.67 3.25 -2.50
C ILE A 76 -17.70 4.60 -3.22
N ILE A 77 -18.34 4.67 -4.40
CA ILE A 77 -18.49 5.91 -5.17
C ILE A 77 -19.27 6.97 -4.39
N ALA A 78 -20.33 6.58 -3.66
CA ALA A 78 -21.04 7.50 -2.77
C ALA A 78 -20.12 8.09 -1.69
N GLY A 79 -19.24 7.26 -1.10
CA GLY A 79 -18.23 7.72 -0.14
C GLY A 79 -17.21 8.68 -0.77
N ILE A 80 -16.73 8.39 -2.00
CA ILE A 80 -15.83 9.28 -2.75
C ILE A 80 -16.52 10.63 -3.04
N ASN A 81 -17.77 10.61 -3.48
CA ASN A 81 -18.54 11.83 -3.72
C ASN A 81 -18.73 12.65 -2.44
N LEU A 82 -18.85 12.00 -1.29
CA LEU A 82 -18.92 12.69 0.01
C LEU A 82 -17.59 13.38 0.34
N LEU A 83 -16.44 12.77 0.06
CA LEU A 83 -15.13 13.42 0.20
C LEU A 83 -15.04 14.67 -0.67
N LYS A 84 -15.39 14.56 -1.95
CA LYS A 84 -15.40 15.69 -2.91
C LYS A 84 -16.32 16.83 -2.44
N ALA A 85 -17.51 16.50 -1.97
CA ALA A 85 -18.46 17.49 -1.46
C ALA A 85 -17.94 18.27 -0.24
N ASN A 86 -16.97 17.72 0.48
CA ASN A 86 -16.30 18.35 1.62
C ASN A 86 -14.91 18.92 1.27
N ASN A 87 -14.57 19.07 -0.01
CA ASN A 87 -13.28 19.53 -0.51
C ASN A 87 -12.09 18.74 0.07
N LEU A 88 -12.27 17.45 0.27
CA LEU A 88 -11.22 16.54 0.67
C LEU A 88 -10.60 15.85 -0.54
N PRO A 89 -9.28 15.62 -0.56
CA PRO A 89 -8.62 14.95 -1.66
C PRO A 89 -9.13 13.51 -1.82
N VAL A 90 -9.23 13.06 -3.07
CA VAL A 90 -9.57 11.68 -3.41
C VAL A 90 -8.28 10.88 -3.56
N ASN A 91 -7.86 10.21 -2.49
CA ASN A 91 -6.69 9.34 -2.48
C ASN A 91 -7.13 7.88 -2.61
N ILE A 92 -6.56 7.16 -3.57
CA ILE A 92 -6.96 5.79 -3.91
C ILE A 92 -5.85 4.80 -3.64
N LEU A 93 -6.23 3.63 -3.11
CA LEU A 93 -5.41 2.43 -3.08
C LEU A 93 -6.12 1.35 -3.89
N SER A 94 -5.47 0.91 -4.97
CA SER A 94 -5.99 -0.06 -5.93
C SER A 94 -5.12 -1.31 -5.96
N VAL A 95 -5.71 -2.48 -6.13
CA VAL A 95 -4.95 -3.70 -6.45
C VAL A 95 -4.98 -3.89 -7.97
N ILE A 96 -3.81 -4.11 -8.56
CA ILE A 96 -3.69 -4.36 -10.00
C ILE A 96 -4.49 -5.60 -10.38
N ASN A 97 -5.46 -5.42 -11.27
CA ASN A 97 -6.23 -6.50 -11.88
C ASN A 97 -5.88 -6.57 -13.37
N THR A 98 -5.03 -7.53 -13.74
CA THR A 98 -4.57 -7.71 -15.12
C THR A 98 -5.67 -8.18 -16.10
N SER A 99 -6.88 -8.46 -15.62
CA SER A 99 -8.05 -8.74 -16.45
C SER A 99 -8.82 -7.46 -16.82
N SER A 100 -8.51 -6.32 -16.21
CA SER A 100 -9.10 -5.02 -16.55
C SER A 100 -8.20 -4.27 -17.54
N ASP A 101 -8.83 -3.46 -18.41
CA ASP A 101 -8.12 -2.59 -19.32
C ASP A 101 -7.49 -1.40 -18.55
N PRO A 102 -6.15 -1.18 -18.62
CA PRO A 102 -5.51 -0.04 -17.99
C PRO A 102 -6.03 1.31 -18.49
N HIS A 103 -6.51 1.41 -19.75
CA HIS A 103 -7.14 2.61 -20.28
C HIS A 103 -8.44 2.95 -19.53
N GLU A 104 -9.30 1.95 -19.32
CA GLU A 104 -10.55 2.13 -18.58
C GLU A 104 -10.27 2.48 -17.10
N VAL A 105 -9.26 1.83 -16.49
CA VAL A 105 -8.86 2.14 -15.11
C VAL A 105 -8.35 3.57 -15.01
N TYR A 106 -7.46 4.01 -15.92
CA TYR A 106 -6.92 5.36 -15.91
C TYR A 106 -7.99 6.42 -16.11
N ALA A 107 -8.85 6.25 -17.13
CA ALA A 107 -9.98 7.15 -17.39
C ALA A 107 -10.91 7.25 -16.16
N HIS A 108 -11.16 6.12 -15.50
CA HIS A 108 -11.98 6.10 -14.28
C HIS A 108 -11.36 6.91 -13.15
N LEU A 109 -10.03 6.83 -12.92
CA LEU A 109 -9.37 7.67 -11.93
C LEU A 109 -9.59 9.16 -12.17
N GLN A 110 -9.48 9.59 -13.44
CA GLN A 110 -9.73 10.97 -13.83
C GLN A 110 -11.21 11.38 -13.62
N ASP A 111 -12.15 10.51 -13.97
CA ASP A 111 -13.60 10.79 -13.89
C ASP A 111 -14.08 10.94 -12.44
N ILE A 112 -13.57 10.13 -11.53
CA ILE A 112 -13.88 10.26 -10.10
C ILE A 112 -13.05 11.34 -9.40
N GLY A 113 -12.09 11.96 -10.11
CA GLY A 113 -11.29 13.09 -9.62
C GLY A 113 -10.23 12.67 -8.62
N VAL A 114 -9.49 11.60 -8.94
CA VAL A 114 -8.37 11.14 -8.10
C VAL A 114 -7.22 12.12 -8.16
N GLU A 115 -6.74 12.54 -6.99
CA GLU A 115 -5.54 13.36 -6.87
C GLU A 115 -4.28 12.49 -6.69
N PHE A 116 -4.42 11.43 -5.89
CA PHE A 116 -3.32 10.52 -5.58
C PHE A 116 -3.77 9.07 -5.63
N ALA A 117 -3.06 8.25 -6.39
CA ALA A 117 -3.30 6.81 -6.48
C ALA A 117 -2.05 6.00 -6.16
N ASP A 118 -2.25 4.85 -5.52
CA ASP A 118 -1.21 3.83 -5.37
C ASP A 118 -1.74 2.48 -5.84
N PHE A 119 -0.90 1.74 -6.57
CA PHE A 119 -1.24 0.44 -7.11
C PHE A 119 -0.46 -0.66 -6.40
N LEU A 120 -1.18 -1.53 -5.73
CA LEU A 120 -0.63 -2.70 -5.07
C LEU A 120 -0.52 -3.87 -6.05
N PHE A 121 0.60 -4.56 -6.00
CA PHE A 121 0.76 -5.82 -6.70
C PHE A 121 -0.10 -6.92 -6.06
N PRO A 122 -0.60 -7.88 -6.86
CA PRO A 122 -1.28 -9.05 -6.31
C PRO A 122 -0.38 -9.81 -5.31
N ASP A 123 -1.01 -10.33 -4.25
CA ASP A 123 -0.32 -11.17 -3.25
C ASP A 123 -0.04 -12.56 -3.84
N VAL A 124 1.14 -12.73 -4.41
CA VAL A 124 1.64 -13.99 -4.97
C VAL A 124 3.06 -14.27 -4.48
N THR A 125 3.51 -15.51 -4.62
CA THR A 125 4.90 -15.89 -4.36
C THR A 125 5.59 -16.30 -5.65
N TYR A 126 6.90 -16.47 -5.61
CA TYR A 126 7.71 -16.94 -6.75
C TYR A 126 7.22 -18.29 -7.30
N ASP A 127 6.74 -19.19 -6.43
CA ASP A 127 6.19 -20.50 -6.84
C ASP A 127 4.96 -20.41 -7.75
N HIS A 128 4.24 -19.28 -7.73
CA HIS A 128 3.08 -19.06 -8.62
C HIS A 128 3.49 -18.60 -10.03
N GLY A 129 4.78 -18.43 -10.26
CA GLY A 129 5.31 -17.83 -11.49
C GLY A 129 5.01 -16.32 -11.55
N GLY A 130 5.96 -15.54 -12.05
CA GLY A 130 5.69 -14.14 -12.35
C GLY A 130 4.54 -14.01 -13.36
N SER A 131 3.77 -12.93 -13.26
CA SER A 131 2.78 -12.60 -14.30
C SER A 131 3.36 -11.57 -15.26
N PRO A 132 3.83 -11.97 -16.47
CA PRO A 132 4.24 -11.00 -17.51
C PRO A 132 3.15 -9.96 -17.77
N LYS A 133 1.87 -10.37 -17.66
CA LYS A 133 0.71 -9.50 -17.81
C LYS A 133 0.69 -8.30 -16.85
N THR A 134 1.25 -8.45 -15.63
CA THR A 134 1.32 -7.33 -14.69
C THR A 134 2.30 -6.27 -15.20
N GLY A 135 3.45 -6.68 -15.75
CA GLY A 135 4.40 -5.76 -16.37
C GLY A 135 3.82 -5.06 -17.60
N GLU A 136 3.18 -5.82 -18.51
CA GLU A 136 2.52 -5.27 -19.68
C GLU A 136 1.41 -4.27 -19.31
N TRP A 137 0.60 -4.61 -18.31
CA TRP A 137 -0.46 -3.74 -17.78
C TRP A 137 0.11 -2.43 -17.21
N LEU A 138 1.20 -2.53 -16.43
CA LEU A 138 1.87 -1.35 -15.86
C LEU A 138 2.55 -0.48 -16.93
N CYS A 139 3.13 -1.07 -17.99
CA CYS A 139 3.68 -0.31 -19.09
C CYS A 139 2.60 0.52 -19.81
N GLN A 140 1.43 -0.09 -20.10
CA GLN A 140 0.32 0.63 -20.69
C GLN A 140 -0.20 1.75 -19.79
N LEU A 141 -0.34 1.48 -18.47
CA LEU A 141 -0.72 2.50 -17.49
C LEU A 141 0.32 3.63 -17.43
N PHE A 142 1.62 3.28 -17.53
CA PHE A 142 2.69 4.26 -17.53
C PHE A 142 2.62 5.19 -18.75
N ASP A 143 2.43 4.64 -19.96
CA ASP A 143 2.34 5.43 -21.18
C ASP A 143 1.16 6.42 -21.11
N LEU A 144 -0.01 5.95 -20.65
CA LEU A 144 -1.19 6.81 -20.47
C LEU A 144 -0.93 7.94 -19.45
N TRP A 145 -0.30 7.59 -18.32
CA TRP A 145 0.00 8.54 -17.26
C TRP A 145 1.11 9.51 -17.67
N TYR A 146 2.14 9.02 -18.36
CA TYR A 146 3.29 9.84 -18.73
C TYR A 146 2.91 10.90 -19.76
N ASP A 147 2.14 10.52 -20.76
CA ASP A 147 1.70 11.40 -21.87
C ASP A 147 0.51 12.29 -21.51
N ASP A 148 -0.10 12.13 -20.34
CA ASP A 148 -1.21 12.96 -19.89
C ASP A 148 -0.73 14.36 -19.48
N GLU A 149 -1.13 15.39 -20.23
CA GLU A 149 -0.88 16.81 -19.94
C GLU A 149 -2.11 17.51 -19.33
N SER A 150 -3.16 16.77 -18.99
CA SER A 150 -4.40 17.35 -18.47
C SER A 150 -4.30 17.79 -17.02
N ASP A 151 -5.14 18.75 -16.62
CA ASP A 151 -5.30 19.18 -15.21
C ASP A 151 -5.89 18.06 -14.31
N ARG A 152 -6.34 16.95 -14.89
CA ARG A 152 -6.91 15.81 -14.18
C ARG A 152 -5.91 14.65 -13.98
N LYS A 153 -4.66 14.84 -14.36
CA LYS A 153 -3.60 13.85 -14.21
C LYS A 153 -3.39 13.52 -12.73
N PRO A 154 -3.67 12.28 -12.27
CA PRO A 154 -3.41 11.88 -10.90
C PRO A 154 -1.92 11.69 -10.66
N ILE A 155 -1.46 11.90 -9.44
CA ILE A 155 -0.14 11.40 -9.02
C ILE A 155 -0.28 9.90 -8.77
N ILE A 156 0.43 9.08 -9.56
CA ILE A 156 0.49 7.62 -9.34
C ILE A 156 1.83 7.30 -8.65
N ARG A 157 1.76 7.04 -7.34
CA ARG A 157 2.94 6.92 -6.46
C ARG A 157 3.98 5.92 -6.97
N TYR A 158 3.55 4.75 -7.45
CA TYR A 158 4.47 3.75 -7.99
C TYR A 158 5.23 4.29 -9.21
N LEU A 159 4.52 4.84 -10.19
CA LEU A 159 5.10 5.37 -11.44
C LEU A 159 6.00 6.58 -11.17
N ASP A 160 5.53 7.54 -10.34
CA ASP A 160 6.33 8.69 -9.91
C ASP A 160 7.61 8.26 -9.18
N SER A 161 7.54 7.20 -8.38
CA SER A 161 8.71 6.65 -7.68
C SER A 161 9.71 5.99 -8.63
N VAL A 162 9.24 5.25 -9.64
CA VAL A 162 10.10 4.67 -10.67
C VAL A 162 10.84 5.76 -11.43
N VAL A 163 10.13 6.77 -11.94
CA VAL A 163 10.73 7.92 -12.65
C VAL A 163 11.72 8.65 -11.74
N GLY A 164 11.33 8.89 -10.48
CA GLY A 164 12.21 9.55 -9.50
C GLY A 164 13.53 8.81 -9.33
N LEU A 165 13.51 7.48 -9.19
CA LEU A 165 14.72 6.67 -9.04
C LEU A 165 15.63 6.74 -10.26
N PHE A 166 15.09 6.72 -11.50
CA PHE A 166 15.89 6.92 -12.72
C PHE A 166 16.52 8.33 -12.77
N LEU A 167 15.89 9.33 -12.18
CA LEU A 167 16.41 10.68 -12.05
C LEU A 167 17.31 10.90 -10.82
N GLY A 168 17.61 9.84 -10.07
CA GLY A 168 18.42 9.91 -8.85
C GLY A 168 17.69 10.53 -7.64
N VAL A 169 16.34 10.62 -7.69
CA VAL A 169 15.51 11.15 -6.61
C VAL A 169 14.84 10.01 -5.86
N GLU A 170 15.15 9.87 -4.58
CA GLU A 170 14.50 8.88 -3.73
C GLU A 170 13.10 9.33 -3.28
N ARG A 171 12.06 8.56 -3.64
CA ARG A 171 10.64 8.83 -3.30
C ARG A 171 10.10 8.02 -2.12
N GLY A 172 10.87 7.09 -1.55
CA GLY A 172 10.46 6.35 -0.33
C GLY A 172 9.38 5.28 -0.55
N TYR A 173 9.43 4.55 -1.66
CA TYR A 173 8.51 3.43 -1.93
C TYR A 173 9.08 2.11 -1.40
N GLU A 174 8.26 1.28 -0.70
CA GLU A 174 8.74 0.10 0.04
C GLU A 174 9.23 -1.04 -0.84
N VAL A 175 8.74 -1.12 -2.08
CA VAL A 175 9.05 -2.21 -3.02
C VAL A 175 9.96 -1.77 -4.16
N LEU A 176 10.59 -0.60 -4.05
CA LEU A 176 11.51 -0.06 -5.04
C LEU A 176 12.79 0.47 -4.39
N GLY A 177 13.89 0.40 -5.12
CA GLY A 177 15.19 0.87 -4.67
C GLY A 177 15.81 -0.01 -3.59
N ARG A 178 17.05 0.31 -3.22
CA ARG A 178 17.82 -0.45 -2.22
C ARG A 178 17.66 0.13 -0.82
N LYS A 179 16.43 0.26 -0.37
CA LYS A 179 16.09 0.86 0.92
C LYS A 179 15.86 -0.16 2.01
N THR A 180 15.82 0.36 3.22
CA THR A 180 15.39 -0.41 4.39
C THR A 180 13.87 -0.29 4.56
N ASN A 181 13.20 -1.41 4.81
CA ASN A 181 11.77 -1.44 5.14
C ASN A 181 11.54 -1.02 6.59
N ARG A 182 10.73 0.03 6.80
CA ARG A 182 10.52 0.63 8.13
C ARG A 182 9.10 0.46 8.66
N THR A 183 8.31 -0.42 8.04
CA THR A 183 6.90 -0.63 8.41
C THR A 183 6.77 -1.70 9.48
N ILE A 184 5.98 -1.41 10.51
CA ILE A 184 5.59 -2.34 11.57
C ILE A 184 4.06 -2.36 11.62
N SER A 185 3.47 -3.56 11.67
CA SER A 185 2.04 -3.76 11.87
C SER A 185 1.75 -4.07 13.33
N ILE A 186 0.88 -3.28 13.96
CA ILE A 186 0.39 -3.54 15.30
C ILE A 186 -1.03 -4.10 15.19
N LYS A 187 -1.22 -5.33 15.65
CA LYS A 187 -2.52 -5.99 15.62
C LYS A 187 -3.41 -5.55 16.80
N PRO A 188 -4.74 -5.73 16.72
CA PRO A 188 -5.66 -5.33 17.81
C PRO A 188 -5.34 -5.96 19.18
N ASN A 189 -4.67 -7.11 19.21
CA ASN A 189 -4.22 -7.77 20.43
C ASN A 189 -2.82 -7.31 20.90
N GLY A 190 -2.24 -6.30 20.28
CA GLY A 190 -0.93 -5.77 20.58
C GLY A 190 0.26 -6.51 19.95
N ASN A 191 0.02 -7.62 19.23
CA ASN A 191 1.10 -8.33 18.57
C ASN A 191 1.75 -7.46 17.49
N LEU A 192 3.08 -7.51 17.43
CA LEU A 192 3.87 -6.85 16.41
C LEU A 192 4.11 -7.82 15.26
N GLU A 193 3.73 -7.43 14.07
CA GLU A 193 3.88 -8.25 12.87
C GLU A 193 4.58 -7.49 11.75
N LEU A 194 5.13 -8.22 10.80
CA LEU A 194 5.56 -7.70 9.52
C LEU A 194 4.33 -7.33 8.66
N VAL A 195 4.59 -6.82 7.47
CA VAL A 195 3.54 -6.44 6.52
C VAL A 195 2.68 -7.63 6.09
N ASP A 196 1.41 -7.36 5.85
CA ASP A 196 0.38 -8.39 5.62
C ASP A 196 0.59 -9.21 4.34
N ASN A 197 1.24 -8.64 3.29
CA ASN A 197 1.53 -9.35 2.04
C ASN A 197 2.39 -10.62 2.23
N LEU A 198 3.20 -10.69 3.31
CA LEU A 198 3.97 -11.90 3.64
C LEU A 198 3.10 -13.09 4.08
N LYS A 199 1.81 -12.90 4.33
CA LYS A 199 0.89 -14.01 4.63
C LYS A 199 0.74 -14.99 3.47
N VAL A 200 0.95 -14.54 2.24
CA VAL A 200 0.91 -15.41 1.06
C VAL A 200 2.04 -16.46 1.06
N CYS A 201 3.15 -16.18 1.74
CA CYS A 201 4.25 -17.12 1.89
C CYS A 201 3.91 -18.30 2.82
N GLY A 202 2.89 -18.18 3.66
CA GLY A 202 2.41 -19.20 4.58
C GLY A 202 2.14 -18.69 5.99
N ASN A 203 1.60 -19.57 6.83
CA ASN A 203 1.29 -19.24 8.21
C ASN A 203 2.56 -18.91 9.01
N GLY A 204 2.52 -17.81 9.77
CA GLY A 204 3.62 -17.39 10.66
C GLY A 204 4.67 -16.49 10.01
N PHE A 205 4.65 -16.28 8.68
CA PHE A 205 5.66 -15.42 8.02
C PHE A 205 5.62 -13.96 8.45
N THR A 206 4.51 -13.48 8.99
CA THR A 206 4.39 -12.13 9.56
C THR A 206 4.75 -12.07 11.04
N HIS A 207 4.83 -13.20 11.73
CA HIS A 207 4.97 -13.24 13.19
C HIS A 207 6.39 -12.87 13.63
N THR A 208 6.50 -11.91 14.52
CA THR A 208 7.77 -11.52 15.14
C THR A 208 7.99 -12.18 16.50
N GLY A 209 6.94 -12.74 17.10
CA GLY A 209 6.94 -13.24 18.49
C GLY A 209 6.91 -12.12 19.52
N MET A 210 6.63 -10.88 19.14
CA MET A 210 6.68 -9.71 20.01
C MET A 210 5.30 -9.09 20.22
N ASN A 211 5.14 -8.39 21.36
CA ASN A 211 3.93 -7.66 21.70
C ASN A 211 4.29 -6.26 22.23
N ILE A 212 3.53 -5.23 21.81
CA ILE A 212 3.81 -3.83 22.17
C ILE A 212 3.76 -3.55 23.68
N VAL A 213 3.07 -4.38 24.46
CA VAL A 213 2.98 -4.25 25.92
C VAL A 213 4.24 -4.79 26.61
N GLU A 214 4.93 -5.76 25.99
CA GLU A 214 6.04 -6.51 26.59
C GLU A 214 7.40 -6.08 26.05
N ASN A 215 7.43 -5.45 24.86
CA ASN A 215 8.66 -5.15 24.14
C ASN A 215 8.84 -3.67 23.87
N SER A 216 10.06 -3.20 24.04
CA SER A 216 10.48 -1.84 23.68
C SER A 216 10.78 -1.71 22.19
N PHE A 217 10.96 -0.47 21.70
CA PHE A 217 11.43 -0.23 20.32
C PHE A 217 12.85 -0.77 20.08
N ASP A 218 13.70 -0.79 21.10
CA ASP A 218 15.04 -1.39 20.99
C ASP A 218 14.97 -2.91 20.82
N ASP A 219 14.03 -3.58 21.50
CA ASP A 219 13.78 -5.01 21.30
C ASP A 219 13.32 -5.27 19.87
N ILE A 220 12.42 -4.42 19.35
CA ILE A 220 11.93 -4.52 17.96
C ILE A 220 13.11 -4.38 16.98
N ALA A 221 13.94 -3.36 17.13
CA ALA A 221 15.08 -3.12 16.27
C ALA A 221 16.12 -4.27 16.27
N ASN A 222 16.20 -5.01 17.38
CA ASN A 222 17.11 -6.15 17.55
C ASN A 222 16.48 -7.51 17.22
N ASN A 223 15.16 -7.57 16.98
CA ASN A 223 14.47 -8.80 16.63
C ASN A 223 14.98 -9.36 15.28
N ALA A 224 15.33 -10.65 15.24
CA ALA A 224 15.93 -11.28 14.06
C ALA A 224 14.98 -11.29 12.84
N VAL A 225 13.67 -11.46 13.07
CA VAL A 225 12.66 -11.46 12.00
C VAL A 225 12.49 -10.05 11.43
N MET A 226 12.39 -9.03 12.32
CA MET A 226 12.32 -7.62 11.90
C MET A 226 13.56 -7.19 11.13
N ARG A 227 14.75 -7.60 11.57
CA ARG A 227 15.99 -7.25 10.86
C ARG A 227 16.08 -7.89 9.47
N LYS A 228 15.64 -9.13 9.29
CA LYS A 228 15.57 -9.75 7.96
C LYS A 228 14.66 -8.96 7.02
N TYR A 229 13.50 -8.54 7.50
CA TYR A 229 12.58 -7.71 6.73
C TYR A 229 13.16 -6.32 6.47
N TYR A 230 13.71 -5.66 7.49
CA TYR A 230 14.30 -4.33 7.40
C TYR A 230 15.39 -4.27 6.31
N TYR A 231 16.26 -5.29 6.21
CA TYR A 231 17.35 -5.35 5.25
C TYR A 231 17.05 -6.17 3.99
N SER A 232 15.79 -6.45 3.69
CA SER A 232 15.42 -7.35 2.58
C SER A 232 15.84 -6.87 1.19
N HIS A 233 16.12 -5.58 1.01
CA HIS A 233 16.64 -4.97 -0.21
C HIS A 233 18.16 -4.76 -0.20
N SER A 234 18.86 -5.25 0.82
CA SER A 234 20.31 -5.18 0.89
C SER A 234 20.96 -6.13 -0.13
N SER A 235 22.06 -5.71 -0.75
CA SER A 235 22.86 -6.56 -1.64
C SER A 235 23.33 -7.87 -1.02
N LYS A 236 23.36 -7.96 0.32
CA LYS A 236 23.76 -9.17 1.05
C LYS A 236 22.71 -10.28 1.04
N VAL A 237 21.46 -9.95 0.67
CA VAL A 237 20.32 -10.89 0.70
C VAL A 237 19.60 -11.02 -0.63
N LEU A 238 20.01 -10.27 -1.64
CA LEU A 238 19.52 -10.44 -3.01
C LEU A 238 20.20 -11.63 -3.68
N CYS A 239 19.45 -12.35 -4.53
CA CYS A 239 20.01 -13.43 -5.32
C CYS A 239 20.98 -12.88 -6.40
N LYS A 240 21.76 -13.79 -6.99
CA LYS A 240 22.76 -13.41 -7.98
C LYS A 240 22.13 -12.73 -9.20
N GLU A 241 21.00 -13.24 -9.68
CA GLU A 241 20.28 -12.68 -10.82
C GLU A 241 19.86 -11.22 -10.57
N CYS A 242 19.43 -10.89 -9.35
CA CYS A 242 19.13 -9.51 -8.97
C CYS A 242 20.40 -8.65 -8.95
N LEU A 243 21.52 -9.18 -8.42
CA LEU A 243 22.77 -8.42 -8.30
C LEU A 243 23.43 -8.15 -9.65
N ASP A 244 23.26 -9.07 -10.62
CA ASP A 244 23.77 -8.96 -11.98
C ASP A 244 22.82 -8.14 -12.90
N CYS A 245 21.66 -7.69 -12.40
CA CYS A 245 20.65 -6.97 -13.17
C CYS A 245 20.98 -5.48 -13.26
N ASP A 246 20.93 -4.92 -14.48
CA ASP A 246 21.23 -3.51 -14.76
C ASP A 246 20.31 -2.52 -14.05
N ILE A 247 19.07 -2.94 -13.69
CA ILE A 247 18.09 -2.11 -12.98
C ILE A 247 17.98 -2.46 -11.50
N CYS A 248 18.96 -3.18 -10.94
CA CYS A 248 18.93 -3.61 -9.54
C CYS A 248 18.74 -2.45 -8.57
N ASP A 249 19.37 -1.31 -8.82
CA ASP A 249 19.27 -0.13 -7.95
C ASP A 249 17.90 0.55 -8.02
N ILE A 250 17.17 0.38 -9.12
CA ILE A 250 15.79 0.87 -9.29
C ILE A 250 14.80 -0.13 -8.68
N CYS A 251 14.92 -1.41 -9.04
CA CYS A 251 14.01 -2.46 -8.57
C CYS A 251 14.22 -2.82 -7.09
N GLY A 252 15.48 -2.91 -6.63
CA GLY A 252 15.82 -3.30 -5.26
C GLY A 252 15.45 -4.75 -4.88
N GLY A 253 15.10 -5.58 -5.85
CA GLY A 253 14.55 -6.93 -5.65
C GLY A 253 13.04 -6.95 -5.43
N GLY A 254 12.35 -5.84 -5.62
CA GLY A 254 10.88 -5.75 -5.64
C GLY A 254 10.20 -6.16 -4.32
N ASN A 255 8.96 -6.61 -4.43
CA ASN A 255 8.17 -7.06 -3.29
C ASN A 255 8.75 -8.36 -2.67
N LEU A 256 9.03 -8.33 -1.38
CA LEU A 256 9.65 -9.47 -0.68
C LEU A 256 8.84 -10.77 -0.82
N ALA A 257 7.51 -10.70 -0.76
CA ALA A 257 6.65 -11.89 -0.92
C ALA A 257 6.81 -12.54 -2.31
N HIS A 258 7.01 -11.75 -3.36
CA HIS A 258 7.21 -12.25 -4.72
C HIS A 258 8.51 -13.05 -4.88
N ARG A 259 9.49 -12.80 -4.03
CA ARG A 259 10.77 -13.53 -4.03
C ARG A 259 10.72 -14.85 -3.28
N TYR A 260 9.61 -15.17 -2.61
CA TYR A 260 9.52 -16.40 -1.81
C TYR A 260 9.18 -17.62 -2.65
N SER A 261 9.97 -18.69 -2.48
CA SER A 261 9.61 -20.04 -2.92
C SER A 261 9.84 -21.06 -1.80
N LYS A 262 9.12 -22.17 -1.86
CA LYS A 262 9.33 -23.27 -0.91
C LYS A 262 10.71 -23.90 -1.02
N HIS A 263 11.33 -23.82 -2.20
CA HIS A 263 12.64 -24.40 -2.47
C HIS A 263 13.80 -23.51 -2.04
N ASN A 264 13.76 -22.22 -2.39
CA ASN A 264 14.87 -21.28 -2.18
C ASN A 264 14.59 -20.21 -1.10
N GLY A 265 13.44 -20.25 -0.42
CA GLY A 265 13.04 -19.17 0.48
C GLY A 265 12.90 -17.85 -0.28
N PHE A 266 13.50 -16.79 0.22
CA PHE A 266 13.50 -15.46 -0.42
C PHE A 266 14.67 -15.21 -1.38
N ASN A 267 15.42 -16.26 -1.73
CA ASN A 267 16.59 -16.15 -2.63
C ASN A 267 16.19 -16.41 -4.09
N ASN A 268 15.22 -15.66 -4.60
CA ASN A 268 14.78 -15.66 -6.00
C ASN A 268 14.69 -14.20 -6.49
N PRO A 269 14.76 -13.98 -7.83
CA PRO A 269 14.61 -12.66 -8.43
C PRO A 269 13.21 -12.10 -8.35
#